data_b3f30d849ffddb92a40d22a084764aee
#
_entry.id   b3f30d849ffddb92a40d22a084764aee
#
_cell.length_a   1.000
_cell.length_b   1.000
_cell.length_c   1.000
_cell.angle_alpha   90.00
_cell.angle_beta   90.00
_cell.angle_gamma   90.00
#
_symmetry.space_group_name_H-M   'P 1'
#
loop_
_entity.id
_entity.type
_entity.pdbx_description
1 polymer ?
#
loop_
_entity_poly.entity_id
_entity_poly.type
_entity_poly.pdbx_seq_one_letter_code
_entity_poly.pdbx_strand_id
1 'polypeptide(L)'
;MKHKLLTLVLLAAFVATSCNLPVSAPEATATPPFTETVALPSDTPAPTGTPLPTDTPFPTLTFTPSVPTITTLDKPVNCRLGPGTAWLATSALNLGQSSQIVGKNSDTSWWLIQDPLSPGRNCWVAASVTSASGNLSGLQVAQTQAASVTNVTIKLEPKLIDLVLLCIGVVPPVKFTGSIETNGPAEVKWHFETQQGGVQSNKSAD
;
A
#
# COMPACT_ATOMS: atom_id res chain seq x y z
N MET A 1 -11.86 40.34 -14.85
CA MET A 1 -12.80 40.10 -13.72
C MET A 1 -14.03 39.30 -14.10
N LYS A 2 -14.59 39.42 -15.29
CA LYS A 2 -15.83 38.72 -15.71
C LYS A 2 -15.70 37.19 -15.77
N HIS A 3 -14.55 36.64 -16.14
CA HIS A 3 -14.35 35.19 -16.24
C HIS A 3 -14.23 34.49 -14.86
N LYS A 4 -13.72 35.19 -13.85
CA LYS A 4 -13.64 34.63 -12.47
C LYS A 4 -15.01 34.55 -11.80
N LEU A 5 -15.92 35.45 -12.14
CA LEU A 5 -17.29 35.45 -11.62
C LEU A 5 -18.12 34.33 -12.25
N LEU A 6 -17.91 34.05 -13.55
CA LEU A 6 -18.60 32.98 -14.26
C LEU A 6 -18.21 31.58 -13.76
N THR A 7 -16.91 31.38 -13.46
CA THR A 7 -16.43 30.11 -12.87
C THR A 7 -16.98 29.88 -11.46
N LEU A 8 -17.10 30.91 -10.66
CA LEU A 8 -17.64 30.80 -9.30
C LEU A 8 -19.14 30.46 -9.30
N VAL A 9 -19.91 31.02 -10.24
CA VAL A 9 -21.35 30.73 -10.39
C VAL A 9 -21.59 29.30 -10.89
N LEU A 10 -20.74 28.80 -11.80
CA LEU A 10 -20.81 27.41 -12.28
C LEU A 10 -20.45 26.41 -11.18
N LEU A 11 -19.47 26.70 -10.31
CA LEU A 11 -19.12 25.84 -9.19
C LEU A 11 -20.23 25.77 -8.12
N ALA A 12 -20.92 26.90 -7.87
CA ALA A 12 -22.04 26.97 -6.93
C ALA A 12 -23.29 26.20 -7.41
N ALA A 13 -23.50 26.09 -8.73
CA ALA A 13 -24.61 25.35 -9.30
C ALA A 13 -24.45 23.81 -9.18
N PHE A 14 -23.21 23.31 -9.11
CA PHE A 14 -22.94 21.86 -8.97
C PHE A 14 -23.13 21.33 -7.55
N VAL A 15 -23.10 22.17 -6.52
CA VAL A 15 -23.26 21.75 -5.12
C VAL A 15 -24.73 21.59 -4.70
N ALA A 16 -25.68 22.12 -5.49
CA ALA A 16 -27.09 22.13 -5.13
C ALA A 16 -27.90 20.90 -5.60
N THR A 17 -27.29 19.93 -6.33
CA THR A 17 -28.04 18.80 -6.92
C THR A 17 -27.76 17.42 -6.32
N SER A 18 -27.06 17.31 -5.18
CA SER A 18 -26.76 16.03 -4.57
C SER A 18 -27.41 15.81 -3.20
N CYS A 19 -28.72 15.91 -3.10
CA CYS A 19 -29.46 15.40 -1.93
C CYS A 19 -30.90 15.08 -2.33
N ASN A 20 -31.14 13.89 -2.91
CA ASN A 20 -32.43 13.20 -2.83
C ASN A 20 -32.26 11.74 -3.26
N LEU A 21 -31.83 10.90 -2.32
CA LEU A 21 -32.00 9.46 -2.42
C LEU A 21 -33.16 9.09 -1.47
N PRO A 22 -34.23 8.43 -1.93
CA PRO A 22 -35.25 7.93 -1.04
C PRO A 22 -34.70 6.75 -0.24
N VAL A 23 -34.72 6.89 1.09
CA VAL A 23 -34.45 5.79 2.02
C VAL A 23 -35.70 4.89 2.00
N SER A 24 -35.56 3.69 1.44
CA SER A 24 -36.55 2.62 1.61
C SER A 24 -36.45 2.09 3.04
N ALA A 25 -37.53 2.26 3.81
CA ALA A 25 -37.69 1.66 5.12
C ALA A 25 -37.79 0.13 4.98
N PRO A 26 -37.22 -0.66 5.89
CA PRO A 26 -37.39 -2.11 5.90
C PRO A 26 -38.86 -2.44 6.28
N GLU A 27 -39.50 -3.21 5.43
CA GLU A 27 -40.83 -3.77 5.61
C GLU A 27 -40.79 -4.79 6.76
N ALA A 28 -41.63 -4.59 7.77
CA ALA A 28 -41.75 -5.48 8.91
C ALA A 28 -42.39 -6.81 8.46
N THR A 29 -41.62 -7.89 8.50
CA THR A 29 -42.12 -9.24 8.28
C THR A 29 -43.04 -9.63 9.44
N ALA A 30 -44.32 -9.84 9.15
CA ALA A 30 -45.30 -10.34 10.08
C ALA A 30 -44.99 -11.78 10.47
N THR A 31 -44.88 -12.02 11.78
CA THR A 31 -44.77 -13.34 12.39
C THR A 31 -46.10 -14.08 12.28
N PRO A 32 -46.17 -15.31 11.77
CA PRO A 32 -47.40 -16.09 11.77
C PRO A 32 -47.78 -16.53 13.18
N PRO A 33 -49.09 -16.60 13.50
CA PRO A 33 -49.55 -17.02 14.82
C PRO A 33 -49.31 -18.52 15.04
N PHE A 34 -48.82 -18.86 16.22
CA PHE A 34 -48.65 -20.23 16.65
C PHE A 34 -50.03 -20.87 16.93
N THR A 35 -50.36 -21.93 16.24
CA THR A 35 -51.52 -22.77 16.52
C THR A 35 -51.10 -23.78 17.56
N GLU A 36 -51.61 -23.65 18.78
CA GLU A 36 -51.48 -24.69 19.83
C GLU A 36 -52.30 -25.92 19.44
N THR A 37 -51.61 -27.00 19.10
CA THR A 37 -52.27 -28.30 18.95
C THR A 37 -52.17 -29.03 20.28
N VAL A 38 -53.29 -29.18 20.98
CA VAL A 38 -53.42 -30.01 22.19
C VAL A 38 -53.25 -31.47 21.78
N ALA A 39 -52.17 -32.09 22.21
CA ALA A 39 -51.94 -33.52 22.04
C ALA A 39 -52.61 -34.32 23.17
N LEU A 40 -53.44 -35.27 22.77
CA LEU A 40 -54.07 -36.27 23.61
C LEU A 40 -52.95 -37.24 24.18
N PRO A 41 -52.98 -37.65 25.44
CA PRO A 41 -52.02 -38.58 26.01
C PRO A 41 -52.14 -39.95 25.33
N SER A 42 -51.11 -40.36 24.64
CA SER A 42 -50.97 -41.70 24.08
C SER A 42 -50.21 -42.60 25.05
N ASP A 43 -50.64 -43.85 25.15
CA ASP A 43 -50.16 -44.89 26.03
C ASP A 43 -48.63 -45.04 26.00
N THR A 44 -48.02 -45.13 27.18
CA THR A 44 -46.59 -45.31 27.41
C THR A 44 -46.13 -46.66 26.86
N PRO A 45 -45.28 -46.73 25.83
CA PRO A 45 -44.64 -48.00 25.45
C PRO A 45 -43.57 -48.38 26.48
N ALA A 46 -43.41 -49.70 26.67
CA ALA A 46 -42.42 -50.31 27.58
C ALA A 46 -40.97 -49.85 27.24
N PRO A 47 -40.07 -49.76 28.21
CA PRO A 47 -38.68 -49.32 27.99
C PRO A 47 -37.95 -50.27 27.06
N THR A 48 -37.73 -49.83 25.84
CA THR A 48 -36.85 -50.51 24.89
C THR A 48 -35.41 -50.26 25.33
N GLY A 49 -34.61 -51.33 25.40
CA GLY A 49 -33.21 -51.27 25.89
C GLY A 49 -32.43 -50.13 25.26
N THR A 50 -31.78 -49.37 26.13
CA THR A 50 -30.90 -48.22 25.74
C THR A 50 -29.79 -48.75 24.80
N PRO A 51 -29.67 -48.23 23.57
CA PRO A 51 -28.56 -48.60 22.73
C PRO A 51 -27.25 -48.12 23.39
N LEU A 52 -26.25 -49.01 23.38
CA LEU A 52 -24.90 -48.73 23.85
C LEU A 52 -24.40 -47.49 23.13
N PRO A 53 -23.80 -46.49 23.81
CA PRO A 53 -23.27 -45.28 23.15
C PRO A 53 -22.26 -45.69 22.07
N THR A 54 -22.59 -45.39 20.82
CA THR A 54 -21.67 -45.55 19.69
C THR A 54 -20.55 -44.51 19.88
N ASP A 55 -19.30 -44.94 19.87
CA ASP A 55 -18.15 -44.05 19.93
C ASP A 55 -18.30 -42.94 18.87
N THR A 56 -18.53 -41.72 19.34
CA THR A 56 -18.55 -40.55 18.48
C THR A 56 -17.14 -40.36 17.91
N PRO A 57 -16.96 -40.39 16.57
CA PRO A 57 -15.64 -40.19 16.00
C PRO A 57 -15.08 -38.82 16.47
N PHE A 58 -13.88 -38.85 17.02
CA PHE A 58 -13.17 -37.61 17.36
C PHE A 58 -13.11 -36.69 16.10
N PRO A 59 -13.41 -35.40 16.24
CA PRO A 59 -13.28 -34.46 15.13
C PRO A 59 -11.82 -34.49 14.66
N THR A 60 -11.59 -34.95 13.44
CA THR A 60 -10.31 -34.84 12.79
C THR A 60 -10.03 -33.35 12.54
N LEU A 61 -8.97 -32.82 13.16
CA LEU A 61 -8.53 -31.46 12.94
C LEU A 61 -8.07 -31.34 11.47
N THR A 62 -8.96 -30.90 10.62
CA THR A 62 -8.62 -30.52 9.25
C THR A 62 -7.90 -29.18 9.30
N PHE A 63 -6.59 -29.20 9.13
CA PHE A 63 -5.80 -27.96 8.99
C PHE A 63 -6.20 -27.31 7.67
N THR A 64 -7.05 -26.30 7.73
CA THR A 64 -7.22 -25.40 6.59
C THR A 64 -5.92 -24.61 6.44
N PRO A 65 -5.23 -24.66 5.28
CA PRO A 65 -4.02 -23.87 5.08
C PRO A 65 -4.40 -22.39 5.25
N SER A 66 -3.90 -21.77 6.30
CA SER A 66 -4.18 -20.36 6.58
C SER A 66 -3.36 -19.51 5.63
N VAL A 67 -4.01 -18.52 5.01
CA VAL A 67 -3.35 -17.52 4.15
C VAL A 67 -2.31 -16.77 4.97
N PRO A 68 -1.06 -16.64 4.50
CA PRO A 68 -0.04 -15.88 5.20
C PRO A 68 -0.44 -14.40 5.27
N THR A 69 -0.46 -13.87 6.48
CA THR A 69 -0.83 -12.48 6.75
C THR A 69 0.17 -11.81 7.68
N ILE A 70 0.21 -10.50 7.62
CA ILE A 70 1.03 -9.65 8.46
C ILE A 70 0.15 -8.64 9.18
N THR A 71 0.54 -8.28 10.40
CA THR A 71 -0.08 -7.22 11.20
C THR A 71 1.02 -6.35 11.80
N THR A 72 0.78 -5.06 11.94
CA THR A 72 1.71 -4.15 12.61
C THR A 72 1.75 -4.42 14.11
N LEU A 73 2.92 -4.26 14.75
CA LEU A 73 3.09 -4.44 16.20
C LEU A 73 2.57 -3.21 16.96
N ASP A 74 3.37 -2.14 17.03
CA ASP A 74 3.13 -1.02 17.95
C ASP A 74 2.82 0.30 17.23
N LYS A 75 3.10 0.41 15.93
CA LYS A 75 2.99 1.64 15.16
C LYS A 75 2.75 1.35 13.68
N PRO A 76 2.27 2.33 12.91
CA PRO A 76 2.19 2.21 11.46
C PRO A 76 3.55 1.89 10.83
N VAL A 77 3.55 1.07 9.79
CA VAL A 77 4.77 0.61 9.11
C VAL A 77 4.75 1.08 7.66
N ASN A 78 5.86 1.69 7.24
CA ASN A 78 6.02 2.13 5.85
C ASN A 78 6.03 0.95 4.88
N CYS A 79 5.25 1.08 3.82
CA CYS A 79 5.22 0.21 2.66
C CYS A 79 6.10 0.81 1.57
N ARG A 80 7.16 0.10 1.17
CA ARG A 80 8.23 0.61 0.32
C ARG A 80 8.29 -0.09 -1.03
N LEU A 81 8.93 0.52 -2.00
CA LEU A 81 9.11 -0.06 -3.34
C LEU A 81 10.09 -1.23 -3.37
N GLY A 82 10.95 -1.37 -2.35
CA GLY A 82 11.91 -2.47 -2.24
C GLY A 82 12.27 -2.80 -0.80
N PRO A 83 12.98 -3.93 -0.58
CA PRO A 83 13.35 -4.44 0.74
C PRO A 83 14.53 -3.65 1.32
N GLY A 84 14.25 -2.53 1.97
CA GLY A 84 15.27 -1.70 2.60
C GLY A 84 14.76 -0.31 2.95
N THR A 85 15.36 0.34 3.94
CA THR A 85 14.98 1.70 4.39
C THR A 85 15.34 2.79 3.39
N ALA A 86 16.31 2.53 2.50
CA ALA A 86 16.70 3.45 1.42
C ALA A 86 15.68 3.49 0.26
N TRP A 87 14.74 2.54 0.20
CA TRP A 87 13.66 2.56 -0.79
C TRP A 87 12.57 3.55 -0.43
N LEU A 88 12.03 4.22 -1.44
CA LEU A 88 10.92 5.17 -1.29
C LEU A 88 9.70 4.48 -0.64
N ALA A 89 9.16 5.09 0.41
CA ALA A 89 7.88 4.69 0.98
C ALA A 89 6.74 5.30 0.15
N THR A 90 5.81 4.47 -0.32
CA THR A 90 4.68 4.88 -1.17
C THR A 90 3.35 4.79 -0.47
N SER A 91 3.27 3.97 0.58
CA SER A 91 2.08 3.80 1.41
C SER A 91 2.48 3.33 2.82
N ALA A 92 1.50 3.00 3.65
CA ALA A 92 1.72 2.48 4.99
C ALA A 92 0.66 1.45 5.37
N LEU A 93 1.06 0.48 6.19
CA LEU A 93 0.17 -0.40 6.93
C LEU A 93 -0.10 0.24 8.29
N ASN A 94 -1.34 0.61 8.56
CA ASN A 94 -1.73 1.30 9.80
C ASN A 94 -1.76 0.34 11.00
N LEU A 95 -1.72 0.90 12.20
CA LEU A 95 -1.80 0.13 13.43
C LEU A 95 -3.05 -0.75 13.47
N GLY A 96 -2.86 -2.05 13.76
CA GLY A 96 -3.92 -3.04 13.79
C GLY A 96 -4.44 -3.47 12.41
N GLN A 97 -3.96 -2.88 11.34
CA GLN A 97 -4.30 -3.30 9.99
C GLN A 97 -3.50 -4.55 9.61
N SER A 98 -4.16 -5.46 8.91
CA SER A 98 -3.53 -6.68 8.38
C SER A 98 -3.50 -6.63 6.86
N SER A 99 -2.51 -7.31 6.27
CA SER A 99 -2.40 -7.50 4.82
C SER A 99 -1.85 -8.88 4.49
N GLN A 100 -2.18 -9.40 3.31
CA GLN A 100 -1.69 -10.68 2.83
C GLN A 100 -0.21 -10.58 2.45
N ILE A 101 0.59 -11.56 2.90
CA ILE A 101 1.98 -11.74 2.46
C ILE A 101 1.95 -12.51 1.14
N VAL A 102 2.58 -11.98 0.11
CA VAL A 102 2.68 -12.62 -1.22
C VAL A 102 4.11 -13.06 -1.55
N GLY A 103 5.10 -12.67 -0.73
CA GLY A 103 6.49 -13.05 -0.91
C GLY A 103 7.39 -12.55 0.22
N LYS A 104 8.68 -12.83 0.09
CA LYS A 104 9.72 -12.41 1.04
C LYS A 104 11.02 -12.11 0.29
N ASN A 105 11.95 -11.37 0.91
CA ASN A 105 13.32 -11.31 0.42
C ASN A 105 14.13 -12.55 0.86
N SER A 106 15.35 -12.68 0.37
CA SER A 106 16.17 -13.89 0.54
C SER A 106 16.46 -14.24 2.01
N ASP A 107 16.68 -13.24 2.86
CA ASP A 107 17.00 -13.39 4.29
C ASP A 107 15.78 -13.28 5.21
N THR A 108 14.57 -13.12 4.65
CA THR A 108 13.31 -13.00 5.38
C THR A 108 13.25 -11.79 6.34
N SER A 109 14.07 -10.78 6.10
CA SER A 109 14.02 -9.52 6.86
C SER A 109 12.93 -8.56 6.36
N TRP A 110 12.36 -8.82 5.17
CA TRP A 110 11.29 -8.04 4.55
C TRP A 110 10.22 -8.94 3.94
N TRP A 111 8.97 -8.53 4.13
CA TRP A 111 7.80 -9.14 3.52
C TRP A 111 7.30 -8.33 2.34
N LEU A 112 7.01 -9.00 1.23
CA LEU A 112 6.23 -8.43 0.13
C LEU A 112 4.75 -8.67 0.44
N ILE A 113 3.98 -7.61 0.57
CA ILE A 113 2.56 -7.67 0.91
C ILE A 113 1.70 -7.02 -0.17
N GLN A 114 0.42 -7.33 -0.18
CA GLN A 114 -0.54 -6.53 -0.94
C GLN A 114 -0.63 -5.13 -0.33
N ASP A 115 -0.52 -4.09 -1.16
CA ASP A 115 -0.59 -2.71 -0.68
C ASP A 115 -2.01 -2.40 -0.19
N PRO A 116 -2.21 -2.09 1.11
CA PRO A 116 -3.54 -1.88 1.66
C PRO A 116 -4.23 -0.62 1.13
N LEU A 117 -3.47 0.34 0.59
CA LEU A 117 -3.99 1.59 0.03
C LEU A 117 -4.09 1.57 -1.50
N SER A 118 -3.50 0.56 -2.15
CA SER A 118 -3.47 0.46 -3.63
C SER A 118 -3.74 -0.98 -4.07
N PRO A 119 -5.00 -1.40 -4.16
CA PRO A 119 -5.37 -2.76 -4.58
C PRO A 119 -4.72 -3.14 -5.92
N GLY A 120 -4.17 -4.35 -5.97
CA GLY A 120 -3.45 -4.86 -7.15
C GLY A 120 -1.98 -4.47 -7.24
N ARG A 121 -1.47 -3.69 -6.29
CA ARG A 121 -0.03 -3.42 -6.12
C ARG A 121 0.51 -4.14 -4.90
N ASN A 122 1.82 -4.37 -4.92
CA ASN A 122 2.54 -4.93 -3.79
C ASN A 122 3.59 -3.93 -3.29
N CYS A 123 3.94 -4.04 -2.01
CA CYS A 123 4.96 -3.23 -1.38
C CYS A 123 5.71 -4.02 -0.30
N TRP A 124 6.86 -3.52 0.09
CA TRP A 124 7.73 -4.17 1.06
C TRP A 124 7.60 -3.54 2.44
N VAL A 125 7.47 -4.38 3.46
CA VAL A 125 7.44 -3.98 4.88
C VAL A 125 8.49 -4.76 5.65
N ALA A 126 9.10 -4.12 6.65
CA ALA A 126 10.14 -4.76 7.46
C ALA A 126 9.55 -5.81 8.41
N ALA A 127 10.15 -7.00 8.46
CA ALA A 127 9.73 -8.08 9.33
C ALA A 127 9.89 -7.73 10.82
N SER A 128 10.91 -6.94 11.17
CA SER A 128 11.24 -6.58 12.55
C SER A 128 10.19 -5.73 13.29
N VAL A 129 9.27 -5.09 12.56
CA VAL A 129 8.23 -4.20 13.12
C VAL A 129 6.82 -4.71 12.87
N THR A 130 6.72 -5.98 12.50
CA THR A 130 5.46 -6.63 12.12
C THR A 130 5.39 -8.04 12.68
N SER A 131 4.17 -8.57 12.85
CA SER A 131 3.91 -9.95 13.22
C SER A 131 3.33 -10.70 12.04
N ALA A 132 3.99 -11.77 11.60
CA ALA A 132 3.52 -12.63 10.52
C ALA A 132 2.81 -13.86 11.09
N SER A 133 1.73 -14.29 10.46
CA SER A 133 0.95 -15.46 10.83
C SER A 133 0.50 -16.25 9.60
N GLY A 134 0.04 -17.47 9.80
CA GLY A 134 -0.37 -18.37 8.72
C GLY A 134 0.78 -19.25 8.22
N ASN A 135 0.59 -19.87 7.04
CA ASN A 135 1.59 -20.77 6.46
C ASN A 135 2.65 -19.98 5.69
N LEU A 136 3.81 -19.74 6.29
CA LEU A 136 4.92 -19.00 5.71
C LEU A 136 5.88 -19.87 4.90
N SER A 137 5.79 -21.21 4.99
CA SER A 137 6.77 -22.14 4.39
C SER A 137 6.74 -22.15 2.86
N GLY A 138 5.58 -21.85 2.26
CA GLY A 138 5.41 -21.78 0.81
C GLY A 138 5.73 -20.42 0.15
N LEU A 139 6.15 -19.42 0.94
CA LEU A 139 6.43 -18.09 0.41
C LEU A 139 7.68 -18.08 -0.47
N GLN A 140 7.51 -17.60 -1.70
CA GLN A 140 8.59 -17.47 -2.66
C GLN A 140 9.45 -16.23 -2.36
N VAL A 141 10.74 -16.32 -2.71
CA VAL A 141 11.63 -15.15 -2.72
C VAL A 141 11.23 -14.27 -3.91
N ALA A 142 10.77 -13.07 -3.60
CA ALA A 142 10.32 -12.12 -4.59
C ALA A 142 11.50 -11.30 -5.14
N GLN A 143 11.45 -11.04 -6.45
CA GLN A 143 12.42 -10.17 -7.11
C GLN A 143 12.13 -8.70 -6.76
N THR A 144 13.18 -7.96 -6.45
CA THR A 144 13.09 -6.50 -6.26
C THR A 144 13.24 -5.82 -7.61
N GLN A 145 12.40 -4.84 -7.89
CA GLN A 145 12.56 -3.99 -9.08
C GLN A 145 13.85 -3.19 -8.99
N ALA A 146 14.49 -2.91 -10.13
CA ALA A 146 15.62 -2.00 -10.17
C ALA A 146 15.18 -0.58 -9.77
N ALA A 147 16.03 0.10 -9.01
CA ALA A 147 15.82 1.50 -8.71
C ALA A 147 15.96 2.36 -9.98
N SER A 148 15.25 3.47 -10.01
CA SER A 148 15.25 4.43 -11.13
C SER A 148 15.45 5.85 -10.63
N VAL A 149 16.00 6.71 -11.48
CA VAL A 149 16.08 8.15 -11.25
C VAL A 149 14.68 8.75 -11.34
N THR A 150 14.27 9.48 -10.31
CA THR A 150 12.94 10.12 -10.22
C THR A 150 12.98 11.62 -10.47
N ASN A 151 14.11 12.25 -10.14
CA ASN A 151 14.26 13.69 -10.33
C ASN A 151 15.73 14.07 -10.55
N VAL A 152 15.96 15.06 -11.39
CA VAL A 152 17.28 15.66 -11.61
C VAL A 152 17.12 17.18 -11.57
N THR A 153 17.87 17.83 -10.69
CA THR A 153 17.88 19.29 -10.60
C THR A 153 19.29 19.81 -10.78
N ILE A 154 19.41 20.95 -11.47
CA ILE A 154 20.67 21.67 -11.64
C ILE A 154 20.48 23.12 -11.19
N LYS A 155 21.39 23.59 -10.33
CA LYS A 155 21.47 24.97 -9.88
C LYS A 155 22.74 25.60 -10.42
N LEU A 156 22.64 26.82 -10.93
CA LEU A 156 23.75 27.64 -11.38
C LEU A 156 23.93 28.81 -10.40
N GLU A 157 25.18 29.08 -10.04
CA GLU A 157 25.57 30.22 -9.21
C GLU A 157 26.80 30.90 -9.82
N PRO A 158 26.77 32.18 -10.15
CA PRO A 158 25.62 33.11 -10.07
C PRO A 158 24.57 32.82 -11.16
N LYS A 159 23.32 33.12 -10.85
CA LYS A 159 22.17 32.87 -11.76
C LYS A 159 22.14 33.80 -12.97
N LEU A 160 22.82 34.96 -12.85
CA LEU A 160 23.01 35.97 -13.88
C LEU A 160 24.49 36.34 -13.91
N ILE A 161 25.09 36.27 -15.07
CA ILE A 161 26.42 36.86 -15.32
C ILE A 161 26.18 38.29 -15.68
N ASP A 162 26.76 39.24 -14.91
CA ASP A 162 26.65 40.66 -15.19
C ASP A 162 27.38 40.97 -16.51
N LEU A 163 26.63 41.48 -17.48
CA LEU A 163 27.14 41.86 -18.81
C LEU A 163 28.27 42.86 -18.70
N VAL A 164 28.28 43.73 -17.67
CA VAL A 164 29.36 44.71 -17.46
C VAL A 164 30.68 44.02 -17.16
N LEU A 165 30.68 42.94 -16.38
CA LEU A 165 31.89 42.14 -16.10
C LEU A 165 32.44 41.46 -17.36
N LEU A 166 31.56 41.01 -18.25
CA LEU A 166 31.94 40.42 -19.53
C LEU A 166 32.58 41.46 -20.45
N CYS A 167 32.10 42.73 -20.46
CA CYS A 167 32.68 43.79 -21.26
C CYS A 167 34.09 44.19 -20.81
N ILE A 168 34.45 44.01 -19.56
CA ILE A 168 35.80 44.27 -19.03
C ILE A 168 36.67 42.99 -19.01
N GLY A 169 36.24 41.90 -19.62
CA GLY A 169 36.99 40.66 -19.77
C GLY A 169 37.09 39.79 -18.49
N VAL A 170 36.29 40.11 -17.47
CA VAL A 170 36.23 39.30 -16.24
C VAL A 170 35.07 38.30 -16.34
N VAL A 171 35.39 37.03 -16.48
CA VAL A 171 34.42 35.95 -16.47
C VAL A 171 34.36 35.39 -15.05
N PRO A 172 33.30 35.60 -14.25
CA PRO A 172 33.19 35.02 -12.93
C PRO A 172 33.08 33.50 -13.02
N PRO A 173 33.65 32.76 -12.09
CA PRO A 173 33.50 31.30 -12.04
C PRO A 173 32.02 30.95 -11.88
N VAL A 174 31.48 30.09 -12.73
CA VAL A 174 30.12 29.58 -12.64
C VAL A 174 30.16 28.22 -11.92
N LYS A 175 29.46 28.13 -10.79
CA LYS A 175 29.33 26.90 -10.04
C LYS A 175 28.03 26.20 -10.44
N PHE A 176 28.15 24.93 -10.85
CA PHE A 176 27.02 24.05 -11.10
C PHE A 176 26.86 23.12 -9.91
N THR A 177 25.65 23.02 -9.36
CA THR A 177 25.29 22.05 -8.33
C THR A 177 24.16 21.20 -8.86
N GLY A 178 24.41 19.89 -9.01
CA GLY A 178 23.40 18.90 -9.40
C GLY A 178 22.87 18.12 -8.20
N SER A 179 21.59 17.77 -8.22
CA SER A 179 20.98 16.80 -7.32
C SER A 179 20.22 15.77 -8.14
N ILE A 180 20.47 14.50 -7.85
CA ILE A 180 19.80 13.35 -8.47
C ILE A 180 19.07 12.59 -7.39
N GLU A 181 17.77 12.41 -7.55
CA GLU A 181 16.92 11.64 -6.64
C GLU A 181 16.56 10.31 -7.28
N THR A 182 16.58 9.23 -6.49
CA THR A 182 16.21 7.88 -6.91
C THR A 182 15.09 7.33 -6.02
N ASN A 183 14.31 6.38 -6.53
CA ASN A 183 13.28 5.69 -5.74
C ASN A 183 13.80 4.52 -4.90
N GLY A 184 15.11 4.26 -4.93
CA GLY A 184 15.79 3.22 -4.18
C GLY A 184 17.29 3.29 -4.37
N PRO A 185 18.07 2.38 -3.75
CA PRO A 185 19.51 2.31 -3.90
C PRO A 185 19.90 2.07 -5.37
N ALA A 186 20.74 2.94 -5.92
CA ALA A 186 21.21 2.85 -7.29
C ALA A 186 22.58 3.50 -7.46
N GLU A 187 23.41 2.91 -8.28
CA GLU A 187 24.60 3.58 -8.81
C GLU A 187 24.18 4.44 -9.99
N VAL A 188 24.42 5.74 -9.93
CA VAL A 188 24.08 6.69 -10.98
C VAL A 188 25.34 7.25 -11.62
N LYS A 189 25.48 7.07 -12.93
CA LYS A 189 26.55 7.68 -13.74
C LYS A 189 25.99 8.92 -14.43
N TRP A 190 26.72 10.02 -14.34
CA TRP A 190 26.29 11.28 -14.91
C TRP A 190 27.48 12.06 -15.47
N HIS A 191 27.22 12.92 -16.44
CA HIS A 191 28.18 13.86 -17.03
C HIS A 191 27.47 15.15 -17.39
N PHE A 192 28.24 16.22 -17.51
CA PHE A 192 27.75 17.46 -18.06
C PHE A 192 28.10 17.55 -19.54
N GLU A 193 27.14 17.89 -20.37
CA GLU A 193 27.33 18.24 -21.77
C GLU A 193 27.06 19.71 -21.97
N THR A 194 27.90 20.39 -22.75
CA THR A 194 27.63 21.73 -23.23
C THR A 194 26.94 21.65 -24.58
N GLN A 195 26.20 22.70 -24.96
CA GLN A 195 25.51 22.78 -26.25
C GLN A 195 26.47 22.67 -27.47
N GLN A 196 27.78 22.83 -27.25
CA GLN A 196 28.82 22.69 -28.27
C GLN A 196 29.49 21.30 -28.26
N GLY A 197 28.95 20.32 -27.54
CA GLY A 197 29.42 18.94 -27.53
C GLY A 197 30.64 18.65 -26.65
N GLY A 198 31.05 19.58 -25.78
CA GLY A 198 32.15 19.34 -24.82
C GLY A 198 31.69 18.55 -23.62
N VAL A 199 32.19 17.32 -23.44
CA VAL A 199 32.00 16.53 -22.21
C VAL A 199 32.97 16.99 -21.15
N GLN A 200 32.49 17.54 -20.04
CA GLN A 200 33.37 18.16 -19.02
C GLN A 200 33.88 17.17 -17.96
N SER A 201 33.19 16.12 -17.62
CA SER A 201 33.68 15.00 -16.80
C SER A 201 32.61 13.92 -16.60
N ASN A 202 33.06 12.66 -16.51
CA ASN A 202 32.22 11.55 -16.04
C ASN A 202 32.43 11.40 -14.51
N LYS A 203 31.36 11.45 -13.73
CA LYS A 203 31.40 11.17 -12.29
C LYS A 203 30.32 10.14 -11.96
N SER A 204 30.60 9.28 -10.97
CA SER A 204 29.64 8.38 -10.36
C SER A 204 29.35 8.85 -8.94
N ALA A 205 28.12 8.67 -8.47
CA ALA A 205 27.71 8.84 -7.10
C ALA A 205 26.93 7.60 -6.66
N ASP A 206 27.22 7.10 -5.47
CA ASP A 206 26.51 6.00 -4.81
C ASP A 206 25.30 6.51 -4.01
#